data_900e66dfb983610baff2dd304d6666ed
#
_entry.id   900e66dfb983610baff2dd304d6666ed
#
_cell.length_a   1.000
_cell.length_b   1.000
_cell.length_c   1.000
_cell.angle_alpha   90.00
_cell.angle_beta   90.00
_cell.angle_gamma   90.00
#
_symmetry.space_group_name_H-M   'P 1'
#
loop_
_entity.id
_entity.type
_entity.pdbx_description
1 polymer ?
#
loop_
_entity_poly.entity_id
_entity_poly.type
_entity_poly.pdbx_seq_one_letter_code
_entity_poly.pdbx_strand_id
1 'polypeptide(L)' 'MEPYAHGAAAECEMCGGEIYRGEAYYYINGDAVCRDCLADYARRVFAPFVVKEG' A
#
# COMPACT_ATOMS: atom_id res chain seq x y z
N MET A 1 9.20 1.75 -22.92
CA MET A 1 9.67 0.69 -22.04
C MET A 1 8.88 0.69 -20.73
N GLU A 2 8.44 -0.46 -20.30
CA GLU A 2 7.65 -0.59 -19.10
C GLU A 2 8.56 -0.54 -17.87
N PRO A 3 8.28 0.32 -16.91
CA PRO A 3 9.05 0.30 -15.66
C PRO A 3 8.77 -0.92 -14.81
N TYR A 4 7.63 -1.56 -15.03
CA TYR A 4 7.25 -2.75 -14.29
C TYR A 4 7.24 -3.94 -15.23
N ALA A 5 8.19 -4.81 -15.06
CA ALA A 5 8.25 -6.03 -15.84
C ALA A 5 7.19 -7.02 -15.35
N HIS A 6 6.90 -7.99 -16.19
CA HIS A 6 6.05 -9.12 -15.80
C HIS A 6 4.61 -8.74 -15.46
N GLY A 7 4.14 -7.63 -16.02
CA GLY A 7 2.76 -7.25 -15.85
C GLY A 7 2.39 -6.62 -14.54
N ALA A 8 3.38 -6.21 -13.76
CA ALA A 8 3.09 -5.50 -12.51
C ALA A 8 2.43 -4.18 -12.81
N ALA A 9 1.38 -3.85 -12.07
CA ALA A 9 0.65 -2.60 -12.22
C ALA A 9 1.23 -1.51 -11.34
N ALA A 10 1.77 -1.87 -10.19
CA ALA A 10 2.29 -0.90 -9.24
C ALA A 10 3.26 -1.59 -8.31
N GLU A 11 3.86 -0.79 -7.45
CA GLU A 11 4.76 -1.30 -6.44
C GLU A 11 4.30 -0.78 -5.09
N CYS A 12 4.24 -1.67 -4.11
CA CYS A 12 3.81 -1.30 -2.77
C CYS A 12 4.88 -0.43 -2.10
N GLU A 13 4.45 0.72 -1.58
CA GLU A 13 5.36 1.62 -0.88
C GLU A 13 5.82 1.09 0.46
N MET A 14 5.05 0.17 1.03
CA MET A 14 5.37 -0.36 2.35
C MET A 14 6.39 -1.48 2.30
N CYS A 15 6.14 -2.46 1.45
CA CYS A 15 7.00 -3.64 1.41
C CYS A 15 7.87 -3.72 0.16
N GLY A 16 7.62 -2.84 -0.81
CA GLY A 16 8.39 -2.86 -2.06
C GLY A 16 8.02 -3.99 -2.99
N GLY A 17 6.97 -4.74 -2.67
CA GLY A 17 6.54 -5.85 -3.50
C GLY A 17 5.77 -5.36 -4.71
N GLU A 18 5.78 -6.16 -5.77
CA GLU A 18 5.05 -5.83 -6.97
C GLU A 18 3.58 -6.16 -6.82
N ILE A 19 2.75 -5.28 -7.35
CA ILE A 19 1.31 -5.48 -7.37
C ILE A 19 0.94 -5.74 -8.82
N TYR A 20 0.36 -6.91 -9.08
CA TYR A 20 0.06 -7.34 -10.44
C TYR A 20 -1.34 -6.94 -10.85
N ARG A 21 -1.54 -6.92 -12.15
CA ARG A 21 -2.87 -6.65 -12.69
C ARG A 21 -3.87 -7.67 -12.16
N GLY A 22 -5.03 -7.17 -11.81
CA GLY A 22 -6.06 -8.02 -11.24
C GLY A 22 -6.03 -8.11 -9.74
N GLU A 23 -4.95 -7.70 -9.12
CA GLU A 23 -4.88 -7.68 -7.67
C GLU A 23 -5.45 -6.38 -7.14
N ALA A 24 -6.14 -6.47 -6.02
CA ALA A 24 -6.64 -5.28 -5.36
C ALA A 24 -5.52 -4.61 -4.59
N TYR A 25 -5.47 -3.30 -4.71
CA TYR A 25 -4.53 -2.53 -3.90
C TYR A 25 -5.16 -1.16 -3.65
N TYR A 26 -4.51 -0.38 -2.80
CA TYR A 26 -5.04 0.90 -2.39
C TYR A 26 -4.07 2.00 -2.77
N TYR A 27 -4.62 3.08 -3.31
CA TYR A 27 -3.81 4.23 -3.69
C TYR A 27 -4.22 5.39 -2.80
N ILE A 28 -3.37 5.71 -1.84
CA ILE A 28 -3.70 6.67 -0.79
C ILE A 28 -2.61 7.72 -0.73
N ASN A 29 -3.00 8.99 -0.87
CA ASN A 29 -2.06 10.12 -0.78
C ASN A 29 -0.85 9.95 -1.68
N GLY A 30 -1.06 9.38 -2.86
CA GLY A 30 0.02 9.18 -3.80
C GLY A 30 0.84 7.93 -3.58
N ASP A 31 0.49 7.13 -2.58
CA ASP A 31 1.20 5.90 -2.26
C ASP A 31 0.35 4.69 -2.65
N ALA A 32 0.95 3.77 -3.39
CA ALA A 32 0.30 2.51 -3.68
C ALA A 32 0.61 1.54 -2.56
N VAL A 33 -0.40 0.93 -1.99
CA VAL A 33 -0.26 0.05 -0.85
C VAL A 33 -0.99 -1.25 -1.15
N CYS A 34 -0.29 -2.36 -1.07
CA CYS A 34 -0.94 -3.64 -1.29
C CYS A 34 -1.85 -3.96 -0.12
N ARG A 35 -2.83 -4.83 -0.39
CA ARG A 35 -3.84 -5.12 0.63
C ARG A 35 -3.24 -5.73 1.90
N ASP A 36 -2.12 -6.43 1.76
CA ASP A 36 -1.47 -7.05 2.91
C ASP A 36 -0.81 -6.03 3.83
N CYS A 37 -0.43 -4.88 3.28
CA CYS A 37 0.23 -3.85 4.05
C CYS A 37 -0.71 -2.74 4.49
N LEU A 38 -1.96 -2.82 4.10
CA LEU A 38 -2.89 -1.73 4.37
C LEU A 38 -3.03 -1.45 5.86
N ALA A 39 -3.11 -2.50 6.67
CA ALA A 39 -3.25 -2.31 8.11
C ALA A 39 -2.06 -1.59 8.71
N ASP A 40 -0.86 -1.97 8.29
CA ASP A 40 0.35 -1.30 8.77
C ASP A 40 0.42 0.13 8.29
N TYR A 41 0.04 0.35 7.04
CA TYR A 41 0.01 1.70 6.48
C TYR A 41 -0.95 2.58 7.27
N ALA A 42 -2.13 2.06 7.54
CA ALA A 42 -3.14 2.81 8.27
C ALA A 42 -2.65 3.15 9.68
N ARG A 43 -1.98 2.23 10.32
CA ARG A 43 -1.44 2.49 11.66
C ARG A 43 -0.46 3.64 11.65
N ARG A 44 0.38 3.71 10.63
CA ARG A 44 1.35 4.79 10.53
C ARG A 44 0.69 6.13 10.27
N VAL A 45 -0.23 6.13 9.30
CA VAL A 45 -0.86 7.37 8.88
C VAL A 45 -1.77 7.91 9.97
N PHE A 46 -2.49 7.03 10.65
CA PHE A 46 -3.47 7.45 11.64
C PHE A 46 -2.96 7.39 13.07
N ALA A 47 -1.69 7.06 13.26
CA ALA A 47 -1.13 6.99 14.61
C ALA A 47 -1.37 8.25 15.42
N PRO A 48 -1.20 9.47 14.85
CA PRO A 48 -1.45 10.67 15.64
C PRO A 48 -2.91 10.88 16.01
N PHE A 49 -3.79 10.12 15.40
CA PHE A 49 -5.23 10.28 15.61
C PHE A 49 -5.82 9.17 16.46
N VAL A 50 -4.98 8.26 16.93
CA VAL A 50 -5.47 7.14 17.74
C VAL A 50 -5.89 7.65 19.10
N VAL A 51 -7.10 7.25 19.50
CA VAL A 51 -7.61 7.56 20.83
C VAL A 51 -7.62 6.27 21.62
N LYS A 52 -6.91 6.26 22.71
CA LYS A 52 -6.88 5.11 23.60
C LYS A 52 -7.89 5.29 24.71
N GLU A 53 -8.73 4.31 24.86
CA GLU A 53 -9.74 4.29 25.90
C GLU A 53 -9.29 3.37 27.01
N GLY A 54 -9.48 3.80 28.19
CA GLY A 54 -9.18 2.99 29.36
C GLY A 54 -7.74 3.14 29.83
#